data_80d7212f57c293557c03e8cf7116ecae
#
_entry.id   80d7212f57c293557c03e8cf7116ecae
#
_cell.length_a   1.000
_cell.length_b   1.000
_cell.length_c   1.000
_cell.angle_alpha   90.00
_cell.angle_beta   90.00
_cell.angle_gamma   90.00
#
_symmetry.space_group_name_H-M   'P 1'
#
loop_
_entity.id
_entity.type
_entity.pdbx_description
1 polymer ?
#
loop_
_entity_poly.entity_id
_entity_poly.type
_entity_poly.pdbx_seq_one_letter_code
_entity_poly.pdbx_strand_id
1 'polypeptide(L)'
;MAVTPATANIRLTEGQVGEVAPGGTLIYPGVTSCLTVTVRLRDGGKVGAHASLFQVPGEYRSDRILAAVKQRTGARRVRAVEVRGAVGAWAPSYFTKAIESYAEGERVPVPAGPDPEGLARAVADGLGQSRGKVTVEDLPDGDQRVD
;
A
#
# COMPACT_ATOMS: atom_id res chain seq x y z
N MET A 1 -23.53 -17.31 -11.87
CA MET A 1 -22.35 -17.75 -11.12
C MET A 1 -21.58 -16.54 -10.63
N ALA A 2 -21.25 -16.51 -9.36
CA ALA A 2 -20.50 -15.40 -8.81
C ALA A 2 -19.08 -15.40 -9.35
N VAL A 3 -18.59 -14.19 -9.67
CA VAL A 3 -17.20 -14.01 -10.05
C VAL A 3 -16.38 -13.89 -8.77
N THR A 4 -15.43 -14.80 -8.58
CA THR A 4 -14.51 -14.76 -7.45
C THR A 4 -13.18 -14.16 -7.90
N PRO A 5 -12.40 -13.54 -6.97
CA PRO A 5 -11.05 -13.12 -7.28
C PRO A 5 -10.21 -14.32 -7.77
N ALA A 6 -9.24 -14.04 -8.62
CA ALA A 6 -8.37 -15.08 -9.15
C ALA A 6 -7.52 -15.72 -8.05
N THR A 7 -7.33 -17.05 -8.13
CA THR A 7 -6.34 -17.76 -7.31
C THR A 7 -4.96 -17.72 -7.95
N ALA A 8 -4.85 -17.15 -9.16
CA ALA A 8 -3.61 -17.02 -9.89
C ALA A 8 -2.75 -15.88 -9.35
N ASN A 9 -1.57 -15.72 -9.92
CA ASN A 9 -0.69 -14.60 -9.59
C ASN A 9 -1.18 -13.33 -10.27
N ILE A 10 -1.22 -12.21 -9.52
CA ILE A 10 -1.56 -10.90 -10.04
C ILE A 10 -0.37 -9.98 -9.86
N ARG A 11 0.00 -9.25 -10.91
CA ARG A 11 1.07 -8.26 -10.88
C ARG A 11 0.46 -6.89 -10.65
N LEU A 12 0.94 -6.18 -9.64
CA LEU A 12 0.54 -4.80 -9.34
C LEU A 12 1.73 -3.89 -9.54
N THR A 13 1.67 -3.09 -10.61
CA THR A 13 2.68 -2.08 -10.88
C THR A 13 2.36 -0.78 -10.14
N GLU A 14 3.23 0.21 -10.22
CA GLU A 14 3.11 1.46 -9.47
C GLU A 14 1.74 2.11 -9.61
N GLY A 15 1.12 2.41 -8.48
CA GLY A 15 -0.19 3.05 -8.40
C GLY A 15 -1.38 2.12 -8.54
N GLN A 16 -1.17 0.81 -8.67
CA GLN A 16 -2.26 -0.15 -8.87
C GLN A 16 -2.73 -0.79 -7.58
N VAL A 17 -4.01 -1.12 -7.56
CA VAL A 17 -4.68 -1.86 -6.48
C VAL A 17 -5.36 -3.09 -7.09
N GLY A 18 -5.27 -4.21 -6.41
CA GLY A 18 -5.92 -5.44 -6.86
C GLY A 18 -6.10 -6.43 -5.73
N GLU A 19 -6.68 -7.57 -6.04
CA GLU A 19 -6.87 -8.60 -5.02
C GLU A 19 -6.77 -10.00 -5.62
N VAL A 20 -6.44 -10.95 -4.74
CA VAL A 20 -6.42 -12.37 -5.06
C VAL A 20 -7.26 -13.14 -4.03
N ALA A 21 -7.86 -14.22 -4.48
CA ALA A 21 -8.57 -15.17 -3.63
C ALA A 21 -7.56 -15.93 -2.74
N PRO A 22 -8.05 -16.65 -1.72
CA PRO A 22 -7.19 -17.51 -0.91
C PRO A 22 -6.36 -18.45 -1.80
N GLY A 23 -5.06 -18.52 -1.51
CA GLY A 23 -4.09 -19.28 -2.31
C GLY A 23 -3.45 -18.50 -3.46
N GLY A 24 -3.97 -17.33 -3.82
CA GLY A 24 -3.38 -16.48 -4.84
C GLY A 24 -2.16 -15.72 -4.33
N THR A 25 -1.36 -15.23 -5.27
CA THR A 25 -0.12 -14.50 -4.98
C THR A 25 -0.18 -13.09 -5.57
N LEU A 26 0.22 -12.11 -4.78
CA LEU A 26 0.45 -10.75 -5.26
C LEU A 26 1.93 -10.60 -5.61
N ILE A 27 2.21 -10.06 -6.78
CA ILE A 27 3.56 -9.73 -7.23
C ILE A 27 3.64 -8.22 -7.43
N TYR A 28 4.60 -7.60 -6.77
CA TYR A 28 4.89 -6.17 -6.89
C TYR A 28 6.23 -6.03 -7.59
N PRO A 29 6.25 -5.81 -8.91
CA PRO A 29 7.52 -5.72 -9.64
C PRO A 29 8.18 -4.36 -9.42
N GLY A 30 9.51 -4.36 -9.36
CA GLY A 30 10.32 -3.14 -9.37
C GLY A 30 10.03 -2.17 -8.24
N VAL A 31 9.92 -2.66 -7.01
CA VAL A 31 9.71 -1.80 -5.83
C VAL A 31 11.04 -1.12 -5.51
N THR A 32 11.15 0.16 -5.85
CA THR A 32 12.37 0.96 -5.62
C THR A 32 12.10 2.05 -4.59
N SER A 33 11.50 3.17 -5.00
CA SER A 33 11.10 4.23 -4.07
C SER A 33 9.67 4.05 -3.53
N CYS A 34 9.03 2.95 -3.85
CA CYS A 34 7.64 2.68 -3.52
C CYS A 34 7.48 1.96 -2.18
N LEU A 35 6.25 1.99 -1.67
CA LEU A 35 5.80 1.10 -0.60
C LEU A 35 4.71 0.20 -1.13
N THR A 36 4.73 -1.06 -0.72
CA THR A 36 3.61 -1.95 -0.96
C THR A 36 2.78 -2.07 0.31
N VAL A 37 1.46 -2.14 0.14
CA VAL A 37 0.51 -2.33 1.24
C VAL A 37 -0.28 -3.57 0.91
N THR A 38 -0.17 -4.59 1.74
CA THR A 38 -0.92 -5.84 1.56
C THR A 38 -1.84 -6.05 2.75
N VAL A 39 -3.13 -6.11 2.47
CA VAL A 39 -4.15 -6.44 3.46
C VAL A 39 -4.42 -7.94 3.37
N ARG A 40 -4.09 -8.66 4.44
CA ARG A 40 -4.41 -10.08 4.54
C ARG A 40 -5.78 -10.24 5.18
N LEU A 41 -6.69 -10.87 4.46
CA LEU A 41 -8.04 -11.10 4.94
C LEU A 41 -8.10 -12.39 5.75
N ARG A 42 -9.05 -12.47 6.66
CA ARG A 42 -9.22 -13.66 7.50
C ARG A 42 -9.58 -14.92 6.71
N ASP A 43 -10.19 -14.75 5.54
CA ASP A 43 -10.49 -15.87 4.66
C ASP A 43 -9.29 -16.38 3.87
N GLY A 44 -8.13 -15.70 3.98
CA GLY A 44 -6.92 -16.04 3.26
C GLY A 44 -6.69 -15.26 1.97
N GLY A 45 -7.67 -14.49 1.51
CA GLY A 45 -7.51 -13.59 0.38
C GLY A 45 -6.65 -12.40 0.74
N LYS A 46 -6.23 -11.64 -0.29
CA LYS A 46 -5.37 -10.47 -0.11
C LYS A 46 -5.82 -9.33 -1.00
N VAL A 47 -5.79 -8.12 -0.46
CA VAL A 47 -5.93 -6.89 -1.24
C VAL A 47 -4.59 -6.18 -1.17
N GLY A 48 -4.05 -5.81 -2.32
CA GLY A 48 -2.73 -5.20 -2.39
C GLY A 48 -2.73 -3.87 -3.13
N ALA A 49 -1.74 -3.04 -2.79
CA ALA A 49 -1.50 -1.77 -3.44
C ALA A 49 0.00 -1.53 -3.58
N HIS A 50 0.40 -1.00 -4.73
CA HIS A 50 1.78 -0.60 -5.01
C HIS A 50 1.81 0.93 -4.98
N ALA A 51 2.08 1.50 -3.80
CA ALA A 51 2.04 2.95 -3.61
C ALA A 51 3.30 3.61 -4.15
N SER A 52 3.12 4.52 -5.10
CA SER A 52 4.21 5.28 -5.70
C SER A 52 4.36 6.63 -5.02
N LEU A 53 5.62 7.09 -4.84
CA LEU A 53 5.90 8.45 -4.32
C LEU A 53 5.30 9.52 -5.21
N PHE A 54 5.40 9.35 -6.52
CA PHE A 54 4.83 10.24 -7.52
C PHE A 54 3.77 9.48 -8.31
N GLN A 55 2.69 10.16 -8.64
CA GLN A 55 1.60 9.54 -9.38
C GLN A 55 2.05 9.10 -10.77
N VAL A 56 1.79 7.85 -11.10
CA VAL A 56 1.86 7.36 -12.47
C VAL A 56 0.57 7.78 -13.16
N PRO A 57 0.63 8.40 -14.35
CA PRO A 57 -0.57 8.85 -15.03
C PRO A 57 -1.63 7.76 -15.18
N GLY A 58 -2.85 8.06 -14.80
CA GLY A 58 -3.97 7.11 -14.84
C GLY A 58 -4.09 6.18 -13.63
N GLU A 59 -3.09 6.17 -12.75
CA GLU A 59 -3.07 5.32 -11.57
C GLU A 59 -3.33 6.12 -10.30
N TYR A 60 -3.45 5.42 -9.14
CA TYR A 60 -3.73 6.09 -7.88
C TYR A 60 -2.54 6.90 -7.37
N ARG A 61 -2.83 8.11 -6.91
CA ARG A 61 -1.88 8.96 -6.21
C ARG A 61 -1.72 8.49 -4.76
N SER A 62 -0.59 8.80 -4.12
CA SER A 62 -0.29 8.34 -2.76
C SER A 62 -1.38 8.69 -1.74
N ASP A 63 -2.03 9.85 -1.88
CA ASP A 63 -3.07 10.31 -0.96
C ASP A 63 -4.47 9.78 -1.30
N ARG A 64 -4.59 8.88 -2.29
CA ARG A 64 -5.84 8.26 -2.71
C ARG A 64 -5.81 6.74 -2.62
N ILE A 65 -4.63 6.16 -2.64
CA ILE A 65 -4.49 4.71 -2.80
C ILE A 65 -5.04 3.93 -1.60
N LEU A 66 -4.88 4.44 -0.37
CA LEU A 66 -5.40 3.75 0.81
C LEU A 66 -6.92 3.73 0.83
N ALA A 67 -7.58 4.79 0.38
CA ALA A 67 -9.04 4.81 0.26
C ALA A 67 -9.52 3.75 -0.74
N ALA A 68 -8.78 3.55 -1.83
CA ALA A 68 -9.10 2.51 -2.82
C ALA A 68 -8.95 1.11 -2.22
N VAL A 69 -7.91 0.87 -1.43
CA VAL A 69 -7.71 -0.40 -0.72
C VAL A 69 -8.82 -0.64 0.28
N LYS A 70 -9.18 0.39 1.06
CA LYS A 70 -10.26 0.31 2.04
C LYS A 70 -11.59 -0.03 1.38
N GLN A 71 -11.90 0.62 0.26
CA GLN A 71 -13.13 0.38 -0.47
C GLN A 71 -13.20 -1.05 -1.00
N ARG A 72 -12.10 -1.55 -1.56
CA ARG A 72 -12.03 -2.92 -2.08
C ARG A 72 -12.12 -3.95 -0.96
N THR A 73 -11.51 -3.67 0.18
CA THR A 73 -11.60 -4.55 1.36
C THR A 73 -13.03 -4.63 1.88
N GLY A 74 -13.74 -3.50 1.88
CA GLY A 74 -15.12 -3.42 2.34
C GLY A 74 -15.26 -3.81 3.80
N ALA A 75 -16.31 -4.54 4.13
CA ALA A 75 -16.61 -4.97 5.49
C ALA A 75 -15.92 -6.28 5.88
N ARG A 76 -15.09 -6.85 5.00
CA ARG A 76 -14.42 -8.12 5.28
C ARG A 76 -13.43 -7.97 6.43
N ARG A 77 -13.25 -9.02 7.21
CA ARG A 77 -12.36 -9.00 8.36
C ARG A 77 -10.90 -9.06 7.93
N VAL A 78 -10.11 -8.15 8.49
CA VAL A 78 -8.67 -8.03 8.21
C VAL A 78 -7.91 -8.76 9.31
N ARG A 79 -6.99 -9.65 8.90
CA ARG A 79 -6.10 -10.35 9.80
C ARG A 79 -4.84 -9.54 10.09
N ALA A 80 -4.23 -8.98 9.05
CA ALA A 80 -2.98 -8.23 9.15
C ALA A 80 -2.83 -7.30 7.96
N VAL A 81 -2.01 -6.25 8.14
CA VAL A 81 -1.61 -5.33 7.07
C VAL A 81 -0.09 -5.27 7.06
N GLU A 82 0.50 -5.47 5.90
CA GLU A 82 1.95 -5.45 5.71
C GLU A 82 2.35 -4.29 4.82
N VAL A 83 3.20 -3.41 5.34
CA VAL A 83 3.78 -2.29 4.59
C VAL A 83 5.25 -2.59 4.37
N ARG A 84 5.69 -2.65 3.11
CA ARG A 84 7.06 -3.06 2.79
C ARG A 84 7.64 -2.19 1.69
N GLY A 85 8.93 -1.91 1.78
CA GLY A 85 9.68 -1.25 0.72
C GLY A 85 10.58 -0.15 1.22
N ALA A 86 10.58 0.99 0.53
CA ALA A 86 11.48 2.11 0.76
C ALA A 86 11.03 2.98 1.95
N VAL A 87 11.06 2.41 3.14
CA VAL A 87 10.56 3.07 4.36
C VAL A 87 11.24 4.41 4.61
N GLY A 88 12.55 4.52 4.35
CA GLY A 88 13.29 5.76 4.56
C GLY A 88 12.98 6.86 3.55
N ALA A 89 12.31 6.55 2.45
CA ALA A 89 11.96 7.52 1.41
C ALA A 89 10.59 8.17 1.64
N TRP A 90 9.82 7.68 2.62
CA TRP A 90 8.44 8.10 2.80
C TRP A 90 8.21 8.88 4.08
N ALA A 91 7.72 10.11 3.95
CA ALA A 91 7.08 10.79 5.08
C ALA A 91 5.67 10.20 5.23
N PRO A 92 5.24 9.87 6.46
CA PRO A 92 3.88 9.32 6.67
C PRO A 92 2.77 10.19 6.10
N SER A 93 2.96 11.51 6.10
CA SER A 93 2.00 12.47 5.57
C SER A 93 1.77 12.35 4.05
N TYR A 94 2.64 11.66 3.31
CA TYR A 94 2.42 11.46 1.88
C TYR A 94 1.16 10.65 1.60
N PHE A 95 0.70 9.84 2.55
CA PHE A 95 -0.56 9.12 2.43
C PHE A 95 -1.80 9.99 2.63
N THR A 96 -1.63 11.19 3.17
CA THR A 96 -2.75 12.13 3.36
C THR A 96 -2.66 13.34 2.46
N LYS A 97 -1.45 13.73 2.05
CA LYS A 97 -1.21 14.82 1.11
C LYS A 97 -0.03 14.45 0.22
N ALA A 98 -0.31 14.16 -1.04
CA ALA A 98 0.71 13.74 -2.00
C ALA A 98 1.72 14.86 -2.26
N ILE A 99 2.94 14.48 -2.61
CA ILE A 99 4.03 15.43 -2.90
C ILE A 99 3.59 16.42 -3.98
N GLU A 100 2.97 15.95 -5.05
CA GLU A 100 2.54 16.77 -6.17
C GLU A 100 1.32 17.66 -5.88
N SER A 101 0.69 17.51 -4.71
CA SER A 101 -0.44 18.35 -4.32
C SER A 101 -0.03 19.65 -3.63
N TYR A 102 1.27 19.80 -3.33
CA TYR A 102 1.78 21.02 -2.71
C TYR A 102 1.84 22.14 -3.73
N ALA A 103 1.41 23.34 -3.34
CA ALA A 103 1.46 24.52 -4.18
C ALA A 103 2.89 25.04 -4.28
N GLU A 104 3.14 25.84 -5.32
CA GLU A 104 4.40 26.55 -5.45
C GLU A 104 4.63 27.43 -4.22
N GLY A 105 5.82 27.33 -3.63
CA GLY A 105 6.17 28.05 -2.41
C GLY A 105 5.83 27.32 -1.13
N GLU A 106 5.00 26.27 -1.16
CA GLU A 106 4.78 25.42 0.00
C GLU A 106 5.96 24.46 0.18
N ARG A 107 6.30 24.22 1.43
CA ARG A 107 7.38 23.29 1.75
C ARG A 107 6.86 21.85 1.75
N VAL A 108 7.39 21.02 0.85
CA VAL A 108 7.10 19.59 0.82
C VAL A 108 7.90 18.92 1.95
N PRO A 109 7.25 18.13 2.82
CA PRO A 109 7.99 17.39 3.85
C PRO A 109 9.00 16.43 3.22
N VAL A 110 10.20 16.39 3.80
CA VAL A 110 11.25 15.45 3.42
C VAL A 110 11.53 14.58 4.63
N PRO A 111 11.50 13.24 4.50
CA PRO A 111 11.79 12.38 5.65
C PRO A 111 13.22 12.56 6.10
N ALA A 112 13.41 12.77 7.42
CA ALA A 112 14.75 12.87 8.01
C ALA A 112 15.40 11.49 8.17
N GLY A 113 14.62 10.43 8.05
CA GLY A 113 15.01 9.04 8.17
C GLY A 113 13.78 8.15 8.21
N PRO A 114 13.96 6.83 8.35
CA PRO A 114 12.82 5.92 8.44
C PRO A 114 11.92 6.25 9.63
N ASP A 115 10.62 6.28 9.38
CA ASP A 115 9.61 6.45 10.43
C ASP A 115 8.57 5.33 10.35
N PRO A 116 8.94 4.10 10.73
CA PRO A 116 8.02 2.96 10.62
C PRO A 116 6.77 3.12 11.47
N GLU A 117 6.87 3.72 12.65
CA GLU A 117 5.70 3.93 13.51
C GLU A 117 4.73 4.92 12.89
N GLY A 118 5.23 6.03 12.35
CA GLY A 118 4.38 7.01 11.67
C GLY A 118 3.72 6.43 10.42
N LEU A 119 4.45 5.63 9.64
CA LEU A 119 3.90 4.94 8.48
C LEU A 119 2.82 3.94 8.86
N ALA A 120 3.05 3.16 9.92
CA ALA A 120 2.05 2.21 10.39
C ALA A 120 0.77 2.90 10.82
N ARG A 121 0.87 4.03 11.52
CA ARG A 121 -0.31 4.81 11.93
C ARG A 121 -1.05 5.40 10.74
N ALA A 122 -0.32 5.96 9.78
CA ALA A 122 -0.93 6.53 8.58
C ALA A 122 -1.69 5.47 7.78
N VAL A 123 -1.11 4.30 7.62
CA VAL A 123 -1.75 3.20 6.90
C VAL A 123 -2.96 2.67 7.67
N ALA A 124 -2.81 2.46 8.98
CA ALA A 124 -3.92 2.01 9.82
C ALA A 124 -5.10 2.98 9.74
N ASP A 125 -4.85 4.26 9.86
CA ASP A 125 -5.88 5.30 9.79
C ASP A 125 -6.54 5.32 8.41
N GLY A 126 -5.75 5.27 7.36
CA GLY A 126 -6.26 5.28 5.98
C GLY A 126 -7.11 4.06 5.64
N LEU A 127 -6.84 2.93 6.28
CA LEU A 127 -7.58 1.69 6.07
C LEU A 127 -8.71 1.48 7.09
N GLY A 128 -8.80 2.32 8.12
CA GLY A 128 -9.76 2.12 9.20
C GLY A 128 -9.48 0.87 10.03
N GLN A 129 -8.22 0.52 10.21
CA GLN A 129 -7.78 -0.65 10.97
C GLN A 129 -7.01 -0.22 12.21
N SER A 130 -6.91 -1.12 13.19
CA SER A 130 -6.12 -0.84 14.40
C SER A 130 -4.63 -0.86 14.07
N ARG A 131 -3.87 0.02 14.74
CA ARG A 131 -2.42 0.13 14.57
C ARG A 131 -1.72 -1.22 14.77
N GLY A 132 -2.17 -2.01 15.73
CA GLY A 132 -1.55 -3.30 16.06
C GLY A 132 -1.62 -4.34 14.95
N LYS A 133 -2.47 -4.14 13.93
CA LYS A 133 -2.53 -5.05 12.79
C LYS A 133 -1.48 -4.74 11.72
N VAL A 134 -0.84 -3.58 11.79
CA VAL A 134 0.07 -3.10 10.73
C VAL A 134 1.51 -3.36 11.12
N THR A 135 2.25 -4.02 10.24
CA THR A 135 3.69 -4.18 10.32
C THR A 135 4.36 -3.39 9.19
N VAL A 136 5.54 -2.86 9.46
CA VAL A 136 6.33 -2.09 8.49
C VAL A 136 7.70 -2.72 8.38
N GLU A 137 8.11 -3.02 7.16
CA GLU A 137 9.40 -3.65 6.90
C GLU A 137 10.14 -2.87 5.81
N ASP A 138 11.36 -2.45 6.12
CA ASP A 138 12.26 -1.84 5.15
C ASP A 138 12.91 -2.94 4.32
N LEU A 139 12.69 -2.89 3.00
CA LEU A 139 13.25 -3.85 2.06
C LEU A 139 14.10 -3.15 1.02
N PRO A 140 15.17 -3.79 0.55
CA PRO A 140 15.97 -3.25 -0.55
C PRO A 140 15.17 -3.23 -1.85
N ASP A 141 15.66 -2.48 -2.83
CA ASP A 141 15.07 -2.42 -4.17
C ASP A 141 14.92 -3.81 -4.77
N GLY A 142 13.82 -4.05 -5.43
CA GLY A 142 13.57 -5.31 -6.11
C GLY A 142 12.09 -5.65 -6.19
N ASP A 143 11.82 -6.84 -6.72
CA ASP A 143 10.48 -7.37 -6.79
C ASP A 143 10.07 -7.91 -5.42
N GLN A 144 8.79 -7.77 -5.10
CA GLN A 144 8.21 -8.38 -3.90
C GLN A 144 7.15 -9.40 -4.31
N ARG A 145 7.10 -10.47 -3.57
CA ARG A 145 6.11 -11.53 -3.76
C ARG A 145 5.41 -11.81 -2.43
N VAL A 146 4.08 -11.84 -2.45
CA VAL A 146 3.26 -12.10 -1.26
C VAL A 146 2.34 -13.28 -1.56
N ASP A 147 2.68 -14.42 -0.98
CA ASP A 147 1.88 -15.65 -1.08
C ASP A 147 0.77 -15.69 -0.06
#